data_2c6041a90b15798739d6f67e4c4be621
#
_entry.id   2c6041a90b15798739d6f67e4c4be621
#
_cell.length_a   1.000
_cell.length_b   1.000
_cell.length_c   1.000
_cell.angle_alpha   90.00
_cell.angle_beta   90.00
_cell.angle_gamma   90.00
#
_symmetry.space_group_name_H-M   'P 1'
#
loop_
_entity.id
_entity.type
_entity.pdbx_description
1 polymer ?
#
loop_
_entity_poly.entity_id
_entity_poly.type
_entity_poly.pdbx_seq_one_letter_code
_entity_poly.pdbx_strand_id
1 'polypeptide(L)'
;ASDVYKRQRIYGLNDANRDYKFDNPSEDIAFMDSTVTPTVEMVMHADTIWADSMTIDTIKMVTLPHFYPNNIILKVFNEQFKSRYLEKFERTNRNRFSLIFSAPDDSLPVLTPLNFQQEDWAIVEKNQTNDTLLYWIKDSLIYNMDTLLFTADYKRTDSLRQLTPFKDTLNLVFRERKKPVRKSKKDKKDEDQAPEIEFMKISPQFSYIVNIYDKLNFAFDQPVDSIKEESLKLSLIHI
;
A
#
# COMPACT_ATOMS: atom_id res chain seq x y z
N ALA A 1 52.13 11.75 -4.57
CA ALA A 1 51.63 10.84 -3.54
C ALA A 1 50.73 11.62 -2.60
N SER A 2 49.59 11.98 -3.07
CA SER A 2 48.63 12.75 -2.30
C SER A 2 47.27 12.11 -2.52
N ASP A 3 46.52 11.98 -1.44
CA ASP A 3 45.08 11.77 -1.45
C ASP A 3 44.53 10.34 -1.33
N VAL A 4 45.34 9.32 -1.10
CA VAL A 4 44.85 7.95 -0.80
C VAL A 4 44.16 7.85 0.58
N TYR A 5 44.39 8.85 1.45
CA TYR A 5 43.83 8.89 2.82
C TYR A 5 42.66 9.84 3.00
N LYS A 6 41.98 10.14 1.90
CA LYS A 6 40.75 10.96 1.99
C LYS A 6 39.60 10.17 2.55
N ARG A 7 38.67 10.88 3.17
CA ARG A 7 37.41 10.32 3.62
C ARG A 7 36.68 9.63 2.47
N GLN A 8 36.34 8.38 2.67
CA GLN A 8 35.66 7.56 1.67
C GLN A 8 34.26 7.22 2.15
N ARG A 9 33.33 7.15 1.23
CA ARG A 9 32.02 6.52 1.45
C ARG A 9 32.07 5.11 0.93
N ILE A 10 31.54 4.18 1.71
CA ILE A 10 31.55 2.75 1.38
C ILE A 10 30.13 2.33 1.04
N TYR A 11 29.99 1.68 -0.10
CA TYR A 11 28.74 1.11 -0.59
C TYR A 11 28.99 -0.35 -0.94
N GLY A 12 27.96 -1.18 -0.73
CA GLY A 12 27.89 -2.53 -1.25
C GLY A 12 26.71 -2.60 -2.22
N LEU A 13 26.90 -3.24 -3.36
CA LEU A 13 25.86 -3.47 -4.37
C LEU A 13 25.92 -4.93 -4.81
N ASN A 14 24.77 -5.62 -4.74
CA ASN A 14 24.59 -6.90 -5.37
C ASN A 14 23.97 -6.64 -6.76
N ASP A 15 24.85 -6.33 -7.68
CA ASP A 15 24.54 -5.91 -9.06
C ASP A 15 24.15 -7.13 -9.91
N ALA A 16 22.87 -7.26 -10.21
CA ALA A 16 22.32 -8.39 -10.95
C ALA A 16 22.60 -8.31 -12.46
N ASN A 17 22.64 -7.10 -13.02
CA ASN A 17 22.81 -6.86 -14.46
C ASN A 17 24.26 -6.51 -14.84
N ARG A 18 25.15 -6.25 -13.84
CA ARG A 18 26.57 -5.93 -13.98
C ARG A 18 26.85 -4.59 -14.68
N ASP A 19 25.99 -3.61 -14.45
CA ASP A 19 26.17 -2.27 -15.00
C ASP A 19 26.81 -1.28 -14.02
N TYR A 20 27.10 -1.73 -12.77
CA TYR A 20 27.69 -0.98 -11.68
C TYR A 20 26.82 0.20 -11.20
N LYS A 21 25.49 0.05 -11.32
CA LYS A 21 24.52 1.03 -10.86
C LYS A 21 23.43 0.35 -10.05
N PHE A 22 22.87 1.09 -9.11
CA PHE A 22 21.65 0.69 -8.43
C PHE A 22 20.46 1.29 -9.20
N ASP A 23 19.90 0.54 -10.12
CA ASP A 23 18.79 0.98 -10.96
C ASP A 23 17.61 0.01 -10.98
N ASN A 24 17.77 -1.15 -10.37
CA ASN A 24 16.74 -2.17 -10.31
C ASN A 24 16.32 -2.41 -8.84
N PRO A 25 15.00 -2.28 -8.49
CA PRO A 25 14.50 -2.56 -7.14
C PRO A 25 14.77 -3.98 -6.62
N SER A 26 15.20 -4.92 -7.47
CA SER A 26 15.59 -6.28 -7.05
C SER A 26 17.03 -6.40 -6.61
N GLU A 27 17.83 -5.36 -6.78
CA GLU A 27 19.22 -5.32 -6.36
C GLU A 27 19.33 -5.00 -4.89
N ASP A 28 20.28 -5.65 -4.23
CA ASP A 28 20.53 -5.38 -2.83
C ASP A 28 21.58 -4.27 -2.70
N ILE A 29 21.34 -3.32 -1.83
CA ILE A 29 22.25 -2.22 -1.56
C ILE A 29 22.62 -2.17 -0.08
N ALA A 30 23.84 -1.74 0.19
CA ALA A 30 24.31 -1.43 1.53
C ALA A 30 25.13 -0.15 1.52
N PHE A 31 25.00 0.66 2.54
CA PHE A 31 25.80 1.88 2.69
C PHE A 31 26.04 2.23 4.14
N MET A 32 27.05 3.08 4.36
CA MET A 32 27.31 3.71 5.66
C MET A 32 26.93 5.18 5.60
N ASP A 33 26.27 5.66 6.64
CA ASP A 33 25.93 7.10 6.79
C ASP A 33 27.16 7.94 7.03
N SER A 34 28.19 7.36 7.67
CA SER A 34 29.46 8.02 8.01
C SER A 34 30.54 7.76 6.95
N THR A 35 31.43 8.72 6.81
CA THR A 35 32.64 8.55 5.98
C THR A 35 33.72 7.83 6.78
N VAL A 36 34.46 6.98 6.10
CA VAL A 36 35.62 6.25 6.66
C VAL A 36 36.90 6.94 6.24
N THR A 37 37.80 7.13 7.19
CA THR A 37 39.18 7.60 6.94
C THR A 37 40.11 6.43 7.21
N PRO A 38 40.72 5.82 6.19
CA PRO A 38 41.65 4.73 6.39
C PRO A 38 42.94 5.22 7.06
N THR A 39 43.43 4.45 8.04
CA THR A 39 44.71 4.68 8.71
C THR A 39 45.54 3.40 8.69
N VAL A 40 46.86 3.56 8.79
CA VAL A 40 47.81 2.43 8.80
C VAL A 40 48.65 2.54 10.05
N GLU A 41 48.74 1.43 10.79
CA GLU A 41 49.62 1.28 11.93
C GLU A 41 50.56 0.09 11.68
N MET A 42 51.83 0.24 12.10
CA MET A 42 52.80 -0.85 12.02
C MET A 42 52.71 -1.66 13.28
N VAL A 43 52.25 -2.92 13.18
CA VAL A 43 52.03 -3.81 14.31
C VAL A 43 53.01 -4.99 14.25
N MET A 44 53.61 -5.36 15.38
CA MET A 44 54.45 -6.56 15.48
C MET A 44 53.55 -7.80 15.45
N HIS A 45 53.84 -8.69 14.53
CA HIS A 45 53.16 -9.98 14.39
C HIS A 45 54.16 -11.11 14.55
N ALA A 46 53.76 -12.15 15.29
CA ALA A 46 54.56 -13.36 15.42
C ALA A 46 54.37 -14.25 14.18
N ASP A 47 55.38 -14.35 13.36
CA ASP A 47 55.38 -15.25 12.21
C ASP A 47 56.07 -16.58 12.62
N THR A 48 55.32 -17.67 12.43
CA THR A 48 55.76 -19.01 12.83
C THR A 48 56.34 -19.73 11.62
N ILE A 49 57.65 -20.03 11.68
CA ILE A 49 58.33 -20.83 10.68
C ILE A 49 58.26 -22.28 11.11
N TRP A 50 57.73 -23.13 10.26
CA TRP A 50 57.60 -24.56 10.50
C TRP A 50 58.76 -25.33 9.89
N ALA A 51 59.38 -26.24 10.65
CA ALA A 51 60.39 -27.15 10.17
C ALA A 51 59.76 -28.29 9.35
N ASP A 52 58.61 -28.77 9.80
CA ASP A 52 57.76 -29.75 9.12
C ASP A 52 56.27 -29.50 9.46
N SER A 53 55.37 -30.36 9.01
CA SER A 53 53.90 -30.20 9.20
C SER A 53 53.44 -30.24 10.67
N MET A 54 54.30 -30.57 11.62
CA MET A 54 53.97 -30.68 13.05
C MET A 54 54.95 -29.99 14.01
N THR A 55 56.13 -29.57 13.53
CA THR A 55 57.20 -29.03 14.37
C THR A 55 57.48 -27.58 14.01
N ILE A 56 57.42 -26.69 15.01
CA ILE A 56 57.81 -25.30 14.86
C ILE A 56 59.33 -25.18 14.95
N ASP A 57 59.96 -24.57 13.93
CA ASP A 57 61.41 -24.31 13.94
C ASP A 57 61.69 -23.00 14.70
N THR A 58 61.06 -21.92 14.31
CA THR A 58 61.35 -20.61 14.90
C THR A 58 60.12 -19.69 14.81
N ILE A 59 59.98 -18.83 15.83
CA ILE A 59 59.00 -17.72 15.83
C ILE A 59 59.78 -16.43 15.63
N LYS A 60 59.52 -15.74 14.53
CA LYS A 60 60.07 -14.42 14.24
C LYS A 60 59.03 -13.32 14.42
N MET A 61 59.42 -12.25 15.11
CA MET A 61 58.60 -11.05 15.19
C MET A 61 58.80 -10.19 13.92
N VAL A 62 57.76 -10.05 13.14
CA VAL A 62 57.77 -9.25 11.90
C VAL A 62 56.83 -8.06 12.09
N THR A 63 57.29 -6.89 11.68
CA THR A 63 56.43 -5.69 11.68
C THR A 63 55.67 -5.63 10.37
N LEU A 64 54.33 -5.72 10.47
CA LEU A 64 53.43 -5.66 9.31
C LEU A 64 52.49 -4.47 9.40
N PRO A 65 52.13 -3.87 8.27
CA PRO A 65 51.13 -2.81 8.26
C PRO A 65 49.75 -3.37 8.58
N HIS A 66 49.09 -2.79 9.55
CA HIS A 66 47.70 -3.07 9.88
C HIS A 66 46.80 -1.88 9.48
N PHE A 67 45.74 -2.17 8.73
CA PHE A 67 44.84 -1.14 8.17
C PHE A 67 43.61 -1.01 9.05
N TYR A 68 43.21 0.22 9.36
CA TYR A 68 42.01 0.55 10.13
C TYR A 68 41.06 1.48 9.33
N PRO A 69 39.75 1.38 9.61
CA PRO A 69 39.07 0.35 10.41
C PRO A 69 39.07 -1.00 9.68
N ASN A 70 39.23 -2.10 10.46
CA ASN A 70 39.23 -3.46 9.92
C ASN A 70 37.95 -4.26 10.21
N ASN A 71 36.94 -3.59 10.82
CA ASN A 71 35.70 -4.20 11.26
C ASN A 71 34.46 -3.49 10.65
N ILE A 72 34.55 -3.09 9.39
CA ILE A 72 33.44 -2.44 8.70
C ILE A 72 32.38 -3.48 8.42
N ILE A 73 31.17 -3.25 8.95
CA ILE A 73 30.00 -4.08 8.73
C ILE A 73 28.98 -3.24 7.95
N LEU A 74 28.63 -3.70 6.77
CA LEU A 74 27.54 -3.14 5.96
C LEU A 74 26.29 -4.01 6.12
N LYS A 75 25.17 -3.39 6.45
CA LYS A 75 23.87 -4.07 6.44
C LYS A 75 23.27 -3.95 5.05
N VAL A 76 23.04 -5.10 4.44
CA VAL A 76 22.42 -5.19 3.13
C VAL A 76 20.91 -5.16 3.30
N PHE A 77 20.22 -4.41 2.45
CA PHE A 77 18.77 -4.39 2.36
C PHE A 77 18.34 -4.37 0.91
N ASN A 78 17.14 -4.84 0.69
CA ASN A 78 16.46 -4.82 -0.60
C ASN A 78 15.23 -3.95 -0.49
N GLU A 79 14.93 -3.17 -1.52
CA GLU A 79 13.69 -2.42 -1.58
C GLU A 79 12.52 -3.38 -1.81
N GLN A 80 11.53 -3.35 -0.90
CA GLN A 80 10.34 -4.16 -1.06
C GLN A 80 9.48 -3.63 -2.21
N PHE A 81 9.72 -4.19 -3.38
CA PHE A 81 8.95 -3.85 -4.56
C PHE A 81 7.65 -4.65 -4.63
N LYS A 82 6.54 -3.93 -4.74
CA LYS A 82 5.23 -4.52 -5.04
C LYS A 82 4.78 -4.09 -6.43
N SER A 83 4.57 -5.06 -7.31
CA SER A 83 3.99 -4.78 -8.61
C SER A 83 2.58 -4.20 -8.46
N ARG A 84 2.32 -3.06 -9.10
CA ARG A 84 1.01 -2.43 -9.12
C ARG A 84 0.22 -2.86 -10.34
N TYR A 85 -0.97 -3.38 -10.11
CA TYR A 85 -1.98 -3.72 -11.11
C TYR A 85 -3.36 -3.64 -10.49
N LEU A 86 -4.39 -3.59 -11.31
CA LEU A 86 -5.77 -3.69 -10.84
C LEU A 86 -6.06 -5.15 -10.48
N GLU A 87 -6.14 -5.44 -9.19
CA GLU A 87 -6.34 -6.79 -8.67
C GLU A 87 -7.80 -7.21 -8.79
N LYS A 88 -8.70 -6.30 -8.42
CA LYS A 88 -10.13 -6.60 -8.40
C LYS A 88 -10.94 -5.33 -8.69
N PHE A 89 -12.01 -5.52 -9.43
CA PHE A 89 -13.09 -4.54 -9.53
C PHE A 89 -14.43 -5.25 -9.39
N GLU A 90 -15.31 -4.71 -8.57
CA GLU A 90 -16.61 -5.32 -8.36
C GLU A 90 -17.68 -4.29 -8.01
N ARG A 91 -18.90 -4.56 -8.48
CA ARG A 91 -20.08 -3.80 -8.16
C ARG A 91 -20.97 -4.58 -7.22
N THR A 92 -20.79 -4.33 -5.92
CA THR A 92 -21.49 -5.05 -4.85
C THR A 92 -22.93 -4.57 -4.68
N ASN A 93 -23.18 -3.29 -4.91
CA ASN A 93 -24.50 -2.66 -4.84
C ASN A 93 -24.78 -1.87 -6.12
N ARG A 94 -26.04 -1.51 -6.36
CA ARG A 94 -26.40 -0.69 -7.52
C ARG A 94 -25.70 0.66 -7.50
N ASN A 95 -25.65 1.31 -6.35
CA ASN A 95 -25.14 2.68 -6.16
C ASN A 95 -23.64 2.77 -5.88
N ARG A 96 -22.91 1.63 -5.79
CA ARG A 96 -21.47 1.65 -5.51
C ARG A 96 -20.71 0.51 -6.15
N PHE A 97 -19.45 0.77 -6.48
CA PHE A 97 -18.49 -0.23 -6.89
C PHE A 97 -17.10 0.08 -6.31
N SER A 98 -16.25 -0.92 -6.26
CA SER A 98 -14.89 -0.81 -5.73
C SER A 98 -13.85 -1.18 -6.77
N LEU A 99 -12.70 -0.49 -6.70
CA LEU A 99 -11.47 -0.84 -7.39
C LEU A 99 -10.40 -1.13 -6.33
N ILE A 100 -9.73 -2.26 -6.44
CA ILE A 100 -8.69 -2.69 -5.53
C ILE A 100 -7.42 -2.92 -6.33
N PHE A 101 -6.36 -2.22 -5.95
CA PHE A 101 -5.02 -2.33 -6.54
C PHE A 101 -4.10 -3.12 -5.62
N SER A 102 -3.16 -3.84 -6.19
CA SER A 102 -2.18 -4.66 -5.46
C SER A 102 -1.11 -3.85 -4.70
N ALA A 103 -0.92 -2.60 -5.05
CA ALA A 103 0.05 -1.70 -4.43
C ALA A 103 -0.43 -0.25 -4.41
N PRO A 104 0.04 0.57 -3.45
CA PRO A 104 -0.32 1.99 -3.35
C PRO A 104 0.19 2.83 -4.52
N ASP A 105 -0.42 3.99 -4.71
CA ASP A 105 0.05 5.05 -5.62
C ASP A 105 -0.41 6.41 -5.09
N ASP A 106 0.37 7.44 -5.38
CA ASP A 106 0.02 8.82 -5.06
C ASP A 106 -1.07 9.36 -5.99
N SER A 107 -1.20 8.80 -7.20
CA SER A 107 -2.18 9.20 -8.20
C SER A 107 -3.43 8.32 -8.19
N LEU A 108 -4.60 8.95 -8.31
CA LEU A 108 -5.86 8.23 -8.47
C LEU A 108 -6.07 7.83 -9.94
N PRO A 109 -6.73 6.69 -10.20
CA PRO A 109 -7.14 6.33 -11.55
C PRO A 109 -8.20 7.30 -12.09
N VAL A 110 -8.13 7.59 -13.37
CA VAL A 110 -9.14 8.40 -14.07
C VAL A 110 -10.11 7.44 -14.75
N LEU A 111 -11.38 7.53 -14.36
CA LEU A 111 -12.46 6.74 -14.96
C LEU A 111 -13.26 7.60 -15.91
N THR A 112 -13.29 7.21 -17.19
CA THR A 112 -14.09 7.83 -18.22
C THR A 112 -15.27 6.92 -18.57
N PRO A 113 -16.53 7.33 -18.34
CA PRO A 113 -17.67 6.52 -18.68
C PRO A 113 -17.83 6.36 -20.20
N LEU A 114 -18.24 5.17 -20.63
CA LEU A 114 -18.45 4.85 -22.06
C LEU A 114 -19.94 4.77 -22.45
N ASN A 115 -20.80 4.45 -21.51
CA ASN A 115 -22.24 4.23 -21.78
C ASN A 115 -23.17 5.28 -21.16
N PHE A 116 -22.61 6.33 -20.56
CA PHE A 116 -23.36 7.51 -20.11
C PHE A 116 -22.47 8.76 -20.19
N GLN A 117 -23.09 9.94 -20.17
CA GLN A 117 -22.37 11.22 -20.27
C GLN A 117 -22.85 12.12 -19.11
N GLN A 118 -22.10 12.12 -18.04
CA GLN A 118 -22.34 13.00 -16.91
C GLN A 118 -21.01 13.34 -16.26
N GLU A 119 -20.77 14.61 -16.00
CA GLU A 119 -19.66 15.06 -15.18
C GLU A 119 -20.04 14.91 -13.70
N ASP A 120 -19.05 14.71 -12.85
CA ASP A 120 -19.23 14.57 -11.38
C ASP A 120 -20.27 13.49 -10.98
N TRP A 121 -20.26 12.37 -11.68
CA TRP A 121 -21.20 11.26 -11.52
C TRP A 121 -21.02 10.45 -10.21
N ALA A 122 -19.84 10.56 -9.55
CA ALA A 122 -19.54 9.78 -8.35
C ALA A 122 -18.77 10.56 -7.28
N ILE A 123 -18.92 10.11 -6.05
CA ILE A 123 -18.05 10.46 -4.92
C ILE A 123 -17.04 9.34 -4.75
N VAL A 124 -15.77 9.68 -4.64
CA VAL A 124 -14.67 8.71 -4.47
C VAL A 124 -14.23 8.72 -3.02
N GLU A 125 -14.39 7.59 -2.36
CA GLU A 125 -13.85 7.30 -1.06
C GLU A 125 -12.57 6.47 -1.23
N LYS A 126 -11.50 6.86 -0.57
CA LYS A 126 -10.18 6.25 -0.70
C LYS A 126 -9.58 5.96 0.66
N ASN A 127 -8.79 4.90 0.74
CA ASN A 127 -7.96 4.63 1.90
C ASN A 127 -6.69 5.51 1.91
N GLN A 128 -5.89 5.44 2.97
CA GLN A 128 -4.67 6.23 3.11
C GLN A 128 -3.61 5.94 2.04
N THR A 129 -3.59 4.74 1.50
CA THR A 129 -2.61 4.25 0.53
C THR A 129 -3.09 4.35 -0.91
N ASN A 130 -4.31 4.80 -1.15
CA ASN A 130 -4.96 4.89 -2.46
C ASN A 130 -4.94 3.56 -3.26
N ASP A 131 -4.88 2.43 -2.57
CA ASP A 131 -4.96 1.10 -3.21
C ASP A 131 -6.38 0.53 -3.23
N THR A 132 -7.25 1.03 -2.35
CA THR A 132 -8.66 0.64 -2.30
C THR A 132 -9.53 1.88 -2.49
N LEU A 133 -10.29 1.88 -3.57
CA LEU A 133 -11.16 3.00 -3.97
C LEU A 133 -12.60 2.53 -4.03
N LEU A 134 -13.49 3.27 -3.40
CA LEU A 134 -14.92 3.05 -3.43
C LEU A 134 -15.60 4.22 -4.12
N TYR A 135 -16.33 3.93 -5.19
CA TYR A 135 -17.07 4.91 -5.98
C TYR A 135 -18.54 4.84 -5.64
N TRP A 136 -19.09 5.95 -5.18
CA TRP A 136 -20.51 6.12 -4.90
C TRP A 136 -21.17 6.90 -6.04
N ILE A 137 -22.10 6.27 -6.75
CA ILE A 137 -22.80 6.86 -7.89
C ILE A 137 -23.91 7.76 -7.37
N LYS A 138 -23.90 9.03 -7.79
CA LYS A 138 -24.84 10.04 -7.33
C LYS A 138 -26.22 9.91 -7.96
N ASP A 139 -26.26 9.61 -9.28
CA ASP A 139 -27.49 9.65 -10.06
C ASP A 139 -28.18 8.28 -10.13
N SER A 140 -29.47 8.29 -9.83
CA SER A 140 -30.33 7.10 -9.87
C SER A 140 -30.49 6.53 -11.29
N LEU A 141 -30.44 7.34 -12.31
CA LEU A 141 -30.51 6.87 -13.71
C LEU A 141 -29.27 6.02 -14.05
N ILE A 142 -28.11 6.41 -13.55
CA ILE A 142 -26.86 5.69 -13.79
C ILE A 142 -26.79 4.41 -12.93
N TYR A 143 -27.09 4.50 -11.63
CA TYR A 143 -26.95 3.31 -10.79
C TYR A 143 -28.05 2.25 -11.04
N ASN A 144 -29.15 2.61 -11.71
CA ASN A 144 -30.16 1.63 -12.14
C ASN A 144 -29.78 0.87 -13.42
N MET A 145 -28.73 1.30 -14.12
CA MET A 145 -28.19 0.53 -15.24
C MET A 145 -27.59 -0.79 -14.74
N ASP A 146 -27.93 -1.90 -15.38
CA ASP A 146 -27.37 -3.20 -15.00
C ASP A 146 -25.89 -3.33 -15.27
N THR A 147 -25.39 -2.59 -16.26
CA THR A 147 -23.99 -2.61 -16.69
C THR A 147 -23.45 -1.20 -16.80
N LEU A 148 -22.32 -0.95 -16.19
CA LEU A 148 -21.55 0.29 -16.33
C LEU A 148 -20.23 -0.01 -17.02
N LEU A 149 -19.93 0.74 -18.06
CA LEU A 149 -18.70 0.61 -18.84
C LEU A 149 -17.82 1.84 -18.65
N PHE A 150 -16.56 1.61 -18.30
CA PHE A 150 -15.58 2.67 -18.10
C PHE A 150 -14.28 2.35 -18.83
N THR A 151 -13.62 3.38 -19.31
CA THR A 151 -12.19 3.33 -19.55
C THR A 151 -11.48 3.79 -18.30
N ALA A 152 -10.57 3.00 -17.78
CA ALA A 152 -9.76 3.31 -16.62
C ALA A 152 -8.30 3.58 -17.04
N ASP A 153 -7.85 4.81 -16.79
CA ASP A 153 -6.45 5.20 -16.99
C ASP A 153 -5.75 5.22 -15.63
N TYR A 154 -4.77 4.35 -15.44
CA TYR A 154 -4.02 4.23 -14.19
C TYR A 154 -2.58 3.79 -14.45
N LYS A 155 -1.71 3.89 -13.45
CA LYS A 155 -0.34 3.39 -13.55
C LYS A 155 -0.28 1.91 -13.20
N ARG A 156 0.38 1.14 -14.04
CA ARG A 156 0.64 -0.28 -13.85
C ARG A 156 2.14 -0.54 -13.95
N THR A 157 2.61 -1.50 -13.17
CA THR A 157 4.00 -1.97 -13.26
C THR A 157 4.18 -2.82 -14.51
N ASP A 158 5.17 -2.47 -15.31
CA ASP A 158 5.57 -3.20 -16.50
C ASP A 158 6.55 -4.35 -16.20
N SER A 159 7.05 -5.02 -17.25
CA SER A 159 8.03 -6.10 -17.13
C SER A 159 9.41 -5.64 -16.64
N LEU A 160 9.71 -4.35 -16.77
CA LEU A 160 10.94 -3.71 -16.27
C LEU A 160 10.77 -3.16 -14.85
N ARG A 161 9.65 -3.49 -14.17
CA ARG A 161 9.29 -3.00 -12.84
C ARG A 161 9.11 -1.47 -12.73
N GLN A 162 8.86 -0.80 -13.84
CA GLN A 162 8.58 0.63 -13.89
C GLN A 162 7.07 0.88 -13.92
N LEU A 163 6.63 1.97 -13.27
CA LEU A 163 5.23 2.40 -13.31
C LEU A 163 4.97 3.13 -14.62
N THR A 164 4.21 2.50 -15.50
CA THR A 164 3.81 3.05 -16.81
C THR A 164 2.33 3.31 -16.87
N PRO A 165 1.88 4.34 -17.61
CA PRO A 165 0.46 4.58 -17.83
C PRO A 165 -0.17 3.38 -18.55
N PHE A 166 -1.29 2.91 -18.04
CA PHE A 166 -2.03 1.78 -18.60
C PHE A 166 -3.51 2.14 -18.73
N LYS A 167 -4.11 1.75 -19.85
CA LYS A 167 -5.51 1.98 -20.14
C LYS A 167 -6.24 0.64 -20.22
N ASP A 168 -7.29 0.51 -19.44
CA ASP A 168 -8.11 -0.69 -19.37
C ASP A 168 -9.59 -0.39 -19.54
N THR A 169 -10.38 -1.37 -19.94
CA THR A 169 -11.83 -1.25 -20.07
C THR A 169 -12.51 -2.08 -18.98
N LEU A 170 -13.23 -1.41 -18.10
CA LEU A 170 -13.93 -2.03 -16.98
C LEU A 170 -15.39 -2.24 -17.32
N ASN A 171 -15.86 -3.47 -17.15
CA ASN A 171 -17.25 -3.85 -17.31
C ASN A 171 -17.83 -4.23 -15.93
N LEU A 172 -18.58 -3.31 -15.33
CA LEU A 172 -19.15 -3.45 -14.00
C LEU A 172 -20.62 -3.86 -14.10
N VAL A 173 -20.85 -5.16 -13.98
CA VAL A 173 -22.20 -5.73 -14.02
C VAL A 173 -22.74 -5.92 -12.62
N PHE A 174 -23.94 -5.38 -12.37
CA PHE A 174 -24.68 -5.67 -11.15
C PHE A 174 -25.60 -6.88 -11.37
N ARG A 175 -25.46 -7.88 -10.50
CA ARG A 175 -26.34 -9.06 -10.47
C ARG A 175 -26.99 -9.15 -9.12
N GLU A 176 -28.31 -9.02 -9.07
CA GLU A 176 -29.07 -9.28 -7.84
C GLU A 176 -28.89 -10.73 -7.40
N ARG A 177 -28.31 -10.93 -6.23
CA ARG A 177 -28.35 -12.25 -5.59
C ARG A 177 -29.76 -12.48 -5.08
N LYS A 178 -30.56 -13.28 -5.77
CA LYS A 178 -31.84 -13.75 -5.24
C LYS A 178 -31.57 -14.41 -3.90
N LYS A 179 -32.02 -13.78 -2.82
CA LYS A 179 -32.01 -14.42 -1.50
C LYS A 179 -32.77 -15.74 -1.63
N PRO A 180 -32.26 -16.89 -1.16
CA PRO A 180 -33.03 -18.13 -1.17
C PRO A 180 -34.28 -17.88 -0.34
N VAL A 181 -35.42 -17.88 -1.00
CA VAL A 181 -36.73 -17.79 -0.35
C VAL A 181 -36.87 -19.04 0.49
N ARG A 182 -36.66 -18.94 1.80
CA ARG A 182 -37.08 -19.97 2.74
C ARG A 182 -38.62 -20.08 2.59
N LYS A 183 -39.07 -21.08 1.90
CA LYS A 183 -40.51 -21.42 1.78
C LYS A 183 -41.03 -21.75 3.18
N SER A 184 -41.48 -20.73 3.90
CA SER A 184 -42.39 -20.91 5.00
C SER A 184 -43.75 -21.14 4.36
N LYS A 185 -44.30 -22.35 4.58
CA LYS A 185 -45.69 -22.63 4.25
C LYS A 185 -46.56 -21.79 5.18
N LYS A 186 -47.09 -20.68 4.70
CA LYS A 186 -48.45 -20.22 5.01
C LYS A 186 -48.77 -18.91 4.31
N ASP A 187 -49.83 -18.97 3.57
CA ASP A 187 -50.81 -17.95 3.19
C ASP A 187 -50.40 -16.76 2.31
N LYS A 188 -50.74 -16.95 1.07
CA LYS A 188 -51.43 -16.03 0.14
C LYS A 188 -51.86 -14.69 0.73
N LYS A 189 -51.25 -13.62 0.22
CA LYS A 189 -51.95 -12.47 -0.33
C LYS A 189 -50.94 -11.72 -1.18
N ASP A 190 -51.23 -11.60 -2.46
CA ASP A 190 -50.62 -10.59 -3.35
C ASP A 190 -51.10 -9.22 -2.84
N GLU A 191 -50.28 -8.60 -2.02
CA GLU A 191 -50.36 -7.19 -1.75
C GLU A 191 -49.18 -6.56 -2.50
N ASP A 192 -49.49 -5.61 -3.40
CA ASP A 192 -48.53 -4.71 -4.01
C ASP A 192 -47.59 -4.17 -2.92
N GLN A 193 -46.42 -4.76 -2.81
CA GLN A 193 -45.39 -4.25 -1.90
C GLN A 193 -44.89 -2.93 -2.47
N ALA A 194 -45.31 -1.84 -1.88
CA ALA A 194 -44.69 -0.55 -2.07
C ALA A 194 -43.17 -0.67 -1.91
N PRO A 195 -42.36 0.02 -2.69
CA PRO A 195 -40.91 -0.05 -2.60
C PRO A 195 -40.48 0.19 -1.16
N GLU A 196 -39.78 -0.78 -0.57
CA GLU A 196 -39.28 -0.71 0.80
C GLU A 196 -38.25 0.43 0.85
N ILE A 197 -38.55 1.51 1.57
CA ILE A 197 -37.65 2.65 1.71
C ILE A 197 -36.50 2.20 2.60
N GLU A 198 -35.33 1.98 2.01
CA GLU A 198 -34.10 1.70 2.77
C GLU A 198 -33.59 3.00 3.38
N PHE A 199 -33.65 3.09 4.69
CA PHE A 199 -33.04 4.18 5.46
C PHE A 199 -31.54 3.96 5.62
N MET A 200 -30.77 5.07 5.56
CA MET A 200 -29.34 5.08 5.86
C MET A 200 -29.11 4.57 7.31
N LYS A 201 -28.17 3.66 7.46
CA LYS A 201 -27.80 3.12 8.77
C LYS A 201 -26.72 3.97 9.41
N ILE A 202 -26.98 4.38 10.64
CA ILE A 202 -26.05 5.14 11.47
C ILE A 202 -25.57 4.22 12.59
N SER A 203 -24.27 4.04 12.69
CA SER A 203 -23.64 3.21 13.73
C SER A 203 -22.79 4.07 14.65
N PRO A 204 -23.12 4.15 15.96
CA PRO A 204 -22.30 4.85 16.91
C PRO A 204 -20.96 4.12 17.09
N GLN A 205 -19.86 4.87 17.05
CA GLN A 205 -18.48 4.37 17.21
C GLN A 205 -17.92 4.80 18.59
N PHE A 206 -18.73 4.65 19.63
CA PHE A 206 -18.34 4.98 21.00
C PHE A 206 -18.88 3.96 21.98
N SER A 207 -18.25 3.87 23.16
CA SER A 207 -18.68 2.98 24.25
C SER A 207 -20.02 3.41 24.83
N TYR A 208 -20.72 2.48 25.49
CA TYR A 208 -21.97 2.78 26.20
C TYR A 208 -21.80 3.83 27.30
N ILE A 209 -20.61 3.92 27.91
CA ILE A 209 -20.24 4.96 28.87
C ILE A 209 -19.26 5.90 28.15
N VAL A 210 -19.63 7.16 28.06
CA VAL A 210 -18.87 8.23 27.40
C VAL A 210 -18.55 9.31 28.44
N ASN A 211 -17.29 9.74 28.50
CA ASN A 211 -16.91 10.86 29.36
C ASN A 211 -17.28 12.18 28.68
N ILE A 212 -17.49 13.23 29.50
CA ILE A 212 -17.92 14.54 28.99
C ILE A 212 -16.96 15.19 28.01
N TYR A 213 -15.69 14.75 27.98
CA TYR A 213 -14.65 15.25 27.07
C TYR A 213 -14.44 14.36 25.84
N ASP A 214 -15.11 13.21 25.75
CA ASP A 214 -14.98 12.29 24.66
C ASP A 214 -15.72 12.80 23.41
N LYS A 215 -15.18 12.51 22.24
CA LYS A 215 -15.83 12.81 20.96
C LYS A 215 -16.81 11.70 20.63
N LEU A 216 -18.01 12.09 20.21
CA LEU A 216 -19.02 11.17 19.68
C LEU A 216 -18.77 10.95 18.17
N ASN A 217 -18.31 9.78 17.82
CA ASN A 217 -18.09 9.41 16.43
C ASN A 217 -19.24 8.54 15.93
N PHE A 218 -19.72 8.84 14.72
CA PHE A 218 -20.77 8.07 14.05
C PHE A 218 -20.24 7.58 12.69
N ALA A 219 -20.47 6.32 12.39
CA ALA A 219 -20.22 5.78 11.07
C ALA A 219 -21.53 5.66 10.30
N PHE A 220 -21.50 6.08 9.04
CA PHE A 220 -22.61 6.01 8.12
C PHE A 220 -22.30 4.94 7.08
N ASP A 221 -23.31 4.23 6.60
CA ASP A 221 -23.18 3.21 5.54
C ASP A 221 -23.15 3.80 4.13
N GLN A 222 -23.42 5.10 4.00
CA GLN A 222 -23.42 5.86 2.75
C GLN A 222 -22.84 7.26 2.99
N PRO A 223 -22.30 7.93 1.95
CA PRO A 223 -21.85 9.32 2.06
C PRO A 223 -22.98 10.23 2.46
N VAL A 224 -22.71 11.15 3.37
CA VAL A 224 -23.67 12.12 3.88
C VAL A 224 -23.44 13.46 3.17
N ASP A 225 -24.45 14.02 2.58
CA ASP A 225 -24.39 15.33 1.93
C ASP A 225 -24.36 16.47 2.94
N SER A 226 -25.28 16.42 3.91
CA SER A 226 -25.38 17.45 4.96
C SER A 226 -25.94 16.88 6.25
N ILE A 227 -25.49 17.45 7.37
CA ILE A 227 -25.99 17.13 8.70
C ILE A 227 -26.57 18.41 9.30
N LYS A 228 -27.85 18.36 9.69
CA LYS A 228 -28.47 19.44 10.46
C LYS A 228 -28.17 19.23 11.94
N GLU A 229 -27.30 20.05 12.52
CA GLU A 229 -26.92 19.96 13.93
C GLU A 229 -28.11 20.10 14.88
N GLU A 230 -29.10 20.89 14.52
CA GLU A 230 -30.34 21.08 15.29
C GLU A 230 -31.17 19.79 15.45
N SER A 231 -30.96 18.81 14.56
CA SER A 231 -31.63 17.51 14.61
C SER A 231 -30.97 16.52 15.56
N LEU A 232 -29.75 16.82 16.01
CA LEU A 232 -29.04 16.03 17.01
C LEU A 232 -29.47 16.47 18.39
N LYS A 233 -30.27 15.64 19.08
CA LYS A 233 -30.69 15.89 20.45
C LYS A 233 -30.00 14.92 21.40
N LEU A 234 -29.18 15.43 22.30
CA LEU A 234 -28.60 14.67 23.39
C LEU A 234 -29.56 14.73 24.58
N SER A 235 -30.07 13.58 24.99
CA SER A 235 -30.91 13.48 26.21
C SER A 235 -30.03 13.00 27.36
N LEU A 236 -29.84 13.87 28.34
CA LEU A 236 -29.25 13.50 29.64
C LEU A 236 -30.38 13.05 30.57
N ILE A 237 -30.42 11.77 30.86
CA ILE A 237 -31.31 11.22 31.87
C ILE A 237 -30.60 11.36 33.22
N HIS A 238 -31.08 12.23 34.06
CA HIS A 238 -30.67 12.23 35.47
C HIS A 238 -31.34 11.04 36.17
N ILE A 239 -30.52 10.16 36.68
CA ILE A 239 -30.96 9.12 37.61
C ILE A 239 -30.95 9.69 39.02
#